data_6c9f60b0900618699cfbdf5fc1db35b9
#
_entry.id   6c9f60b0900618699cfbdf5fc1db35b9
#
_cell.length_a   1.000
_cell.length_b   1.000
_cell.length_c   1.000
_cell.angle_alpha   90.00
_cell.angle_beta   90.00
_cell.angle_gamma   90.00
#
_symmetry.space_group_name_H-M   'P 1'
#
loop_
_entity.id
_entity.type
_entity.pdbx_description
1 polymer ?
#
loop_
_entity_poly.entity_id
_entity_poly.type
_entity_poly.pdbx_seq_one_letter_code
_entity_poly.pdbx_strand_id
1 'polypeptide(L)'
;MSKKQDKIKRQLNKIYHEILLERNTCSGCGKHGNAVPLSFSHIIPRSRRGDLVTDRRNITLHCLSIGERTGCHTLWESAKDRHKLLDYFSNLAYIKEVDQEYYYIITELNV
;
A
#
# COMPACT_ATOMS: atom_id res chain seq x y z
N MET A 1 -10.49 -20.34 -11.16
CA MET A 1 -10.73 -19.03 -10.52
C MET A 1 -12.17 -18.60 -10.74
N SER A 2 -12.83 -17.98 -9.77
CA SER A 2 -14.20 -17.52 -9.92
C SER A 2 -14.28 -16.30 -10.84
N LYS A 3 -15.46 -16.06 -11.43
CA LYS A 3 -15.69 -14.87 -12.26
C LYS A 3 -15.46 -13.59 -11.47
N LYS A 4 -15.80 -13.58 -10.17
CA LYS A 4 -15.58 -12.44 -9.28
C LYS A 4 -14.10 -12.14 -9.10
N GLN A 5 -13.28 -13.18 -8.90
CA GLN A 5 -11.83 -13.02 -8.75
C GLN A 5 -11.17 -12.54 -10.03
N ASP A 6 -11.63 -13.04 -11.19
CA ASP A 6 -11.13 -12.58 -12.49
C ASP A 6 -11.45 -11.10 -12.73
N LYS A 7 -12.65 -10.67 -12.34
CA LYS A 7 -13.05 -9.27 -12.44
C LYS A 7 -12.18 -8.37 -11.55
N ILE A 8 -11.94 -8.78 -10.32
CA ILE A 8 -11.07 -8.04 -9.38
C ILE A 8 -9.67 -7.93 -9.96
N LYS A 9 -9.11 -9.02 -10.48
CA LYS A 9 -7.78 -9.02 -11.08
C LYS A 9 -7.66 -8.05 -12.26
N ARG A 10 -8.66 -8.02 -13.13
CA ARG A 10 -8.69 -7.08 -14.25
C ARG A 10 -8.76 -5.63 -13.78
N GLN A 11 -9.58 -5.35 -12.76
CA GLN A 11 -9.67 -4.02 -12.18
C GLN A 11 -8.35 -3.57 -11.55
N LEU A 12 -7.69 -4.47 -10.81
CA LEU A 12 -6.39 -4.18 -10.21
C LEU A 12 -5.33 -3.91 -11.26
N ASN A 13 -5.27 -4.72 -12.32
CA ASN A 13 -4.30 -4.51 -13.40
C ASN A 13 -4.48 -3.15 -14.07
N LYS A 14 -5.71 -2.72 -14.25
CA LYS A 14 -6.02 -1.38 -14.80
C LYS A 14 -5.53 -0.28 -13.87
N ILE A 15 -5.82 -0.40 -12.58
CA ILE A 15 -5.41 0.58 -11.57
C ILE A 15 -3.88 0.66 -11.49
N TYR A 16 -3.20 -0.48 -11.48
CA TYR A 16 -1.75 -0.54 -11.44
C TYR A 16 -1.13 0.16 -12.65
N HIS A 17 -1.67 -0.09 -13.83
CA HIS A 17 -1.21 0.56 -15.05
C HIS A 17 -1.39 2.07 -14.98
N GLU A 18 -2.54 2.53 -14.51
CA GLU A 18 -2.82 3.96 -14.35
C GLU A 18 -1.85 4.63 -13.38
N ILE A 19 -1.54 3.97 -12.26
CA ILE A 19 -0.60 4.50 -11.26
C ILE A 19 0.80 4.62 -11.88
N LEU A 20 1.26 3.60 -12.60
CA LEU A 20 2.58 3.61 -13.22
C LEU A 20 2.72 4.67 -14.31
N LEU A 21 1.63 5.05 -14.97
CA LEU A 21 1.65 6.16 -15.92
C LEU A 21 1.83 7.52 -15.24
N GLU A 22 1.43 7.64 -13.98
CA GLU A 22 1.51 8.89 -13.23
C GLU A 22 2.82 9.06 -12.48
N ARG A 23 3.41 7.96 -12.00
CA ARG A 23 4.61 8.03 -11.17
C ARG A 23 5.38 6.71 -11.20
N ASN A 24 6.68 6.80 -10.93
CA ASN A 24 7.58 5.67 -10.90
C ASN A 24 8.53 5.76 -9.71
N THR A 25 8.03 6.24 -8.57
CA THR A 25 8.79 6.39 -7.33
C THR A 25 8.06 5.71 -6.18
N CYS A 26 8.85 5.19 -5.23
CA CYS A 26 8.31 4.62 -4.00
C CYS A 26 7.70 5.73 -3.13
N SER A 27 6.45 5.59 -2.75
CA SER A 27 5.79 6.57 -1.88
C SER A 27 6.35 6.55 -0.45
N GLY A 28 6.98 5.44 -0.05
CA GLY A 28 7.54 5.30 1.30
C GLY A 28 8.92 5.90 1.49
N CYS A 29 9.80 5.83 0.48
CA CYS A 29 11.17 6.34 0.60
C CYS A 29 11.58 7.30 -0.52
N GLY A 30 10.75 7.47 -1.54
CA GLY A 30 11.03 8.38 -2.64
C GLY A 30 11.98 7.87 -3.71
N LYS A 31 12.52 6.66 -3.57
CA LYS A 31 13.46 6.11 -4.56
C LYS A 31 12.75 5.78 -5.86
N HIS A 32 13.43 6.05 -6.98
CA HIS A 32 12.93 5.80 -8.32
C HIS A 32 12.97 4.30 -8.67
N GLY A 33 12.06 3.86 -9.52
CA GLY A 33 11.99 2.47 -9.97
C GLY A 33 13.25 1.97 -10.70
N ASN A 34 14.10 2.88 -11.17
CA ASN A 34 15.40 2.53 -11.73
C ASN A 34 16.40 2.12 -10.66
N ALA A 35 16.23 2.56 -9.42
CA ALA A 35 17.14 2.27 -8.32
C ALA A 35 16.66 1.11 -7.46
N VAL A 36 15.35 0.89 -7.37
CA VAL A 36 14.75 -0.17 -6.53
C VAL A 36 13.56 -0.79 -7.26
N PRO A 37 13.31 -2.09 -7.04
CA PRO A 37 12.09 -2.70 -7.58
C PRO A 37 10.87 -2.17 -6.86
N LEU A 38 9.81 -1.87 -7.61
CA LEU A 38 8.56 -1.33 -7.09
C LEU A 38 7.46 -2.37 -7.12
N SER A 39 6.51 -2.25 -6.20
CA SER A 39 5.32 -3.10 -6.12
C SER A 39 4.15 -2.27 -5.60
N PHE A 40 2.97 -2.88 -5.60
CA PHE A 40 1.77 -2.24 -5.09
C PHE A 40 1.44 -2.79 -3.71
N SER A 41 1.15 -1.89 -2.77
CA SER A 41 0.71 -2.23 -1.42
C SER A 41 -0.74 -1.78 -1.24
N HIS A 42 -1.53 -2.56 -0.54
CA HIS A 42 -2.82 -2.11 -0.05
C HIS A 42 -2.61 -1.43 1.31
N ILE A 43 -3.12 -0.21 1.46
CA ILE A 43 -2.98 0.55 2.71
C ILE A 43 -3.74 -0.19 3.81
N ILE A 44 -4.99 -0.58 3.56
CA ILE A 44 -5.74 -1.48 4.42
C ILE A 44 -5.72 -2.85 3.75
N PRO A 45 -5.25 -3.90 4.45
CA PRO A 45 -5.10 -5.21 3.82
C PRO A 45 -6.45 -5.81 3.43
N ARG A 46 -6.43 -6.64 2.38
CA ARG A 46 -7.62 -7.33 1.87
C ARG A 46 -8.29 -8.18 2.95
N SER A 47 -7.51 -8.78 3.83
CA SER A 47 -8.03 -9.58 4.94
C SER A 47 -8.91 -8.77 5.89
N ARG A 48 -8.67 -7.46 5.99
CA ARG A 48 -9.46 -6.55 6.82
C ARG A 48 -10.66 -5.97 6.06
N ARG A 49 -10.42 -5.47 4.85
CA ARG A 49 -11.43 -4.77 4.05
C ARG A 49 -11.37 -5.22 2.59
N GLY A 50 -11.97 -6.36 2.31
CA GLY A 50 -12.05 -6.87 0.95
C GLY A 50 -12.82 -5.96 -0.01
N ASP A 51 -13.73 -5.15 0.53
CA ASP A 51 -14.51 -4.19 -0.25
C ASP A 51 -13.67 -3.02 -0.78
N LEU A 52 -12.50 -2.78 -0.18
CA LEU A 52 -11.60 -1.70 -0.60
C LEU A 52 -10.44 -2.18 -1.47
N VAL A 53 -10.42 -3.45 -1.84
CA VAL A 53 -9.30 -4.03 -2.61
C VAL A 53 -9.12 -3.37 -3.98
N THR A 54 -10.20 -2.86 -4.58
CA THR A 54 -10.16 -2.15 -5.86
C THR A 54 -10.37 -0.64 -5.72
N ASP A 55 -10.33 -0.12 -4.51
CA ASP A 55 -10.32 1.33 -4.31
C ASP A 55 -8.92 1.85 -4.59
N ARG A 56 -8.78 2.68 -5.63
CA ARG A 56 -7.48 3.23 -6.02
C ARG A 56 -6.80 3.95 -4.86
N ARG A 57 -7.55 4.62 -4.00
CA ARG A 57 -7.00 5.33 -2.84
C ARG A 57 -6.39 4.40 -1.81
N ASN A 58 -6.76 3.11 -1.84
CA ASN A 58 -6.21 2.09 -0.96
C ASN A 58 -4.94 1.43 -1.52
N ILE A 59 -4.47 1.89 -2.67
CA ILE A 59 -3.33 1.28 -3.36
C ILE A 59 -2.21 2.31 -3.46
N THR A 60 -1.01 1.93 -3.02
CA THR A 60 0.15 2.79 -3.08
C THR A 60 1.34 2.03 -3.66
N LEU A 61 2.34 2.78 -4.14
CA LEU A 61 3.53 2.22 -4.75
C LEU A 61 4.66 2.18 -3.72
N HIS A 62 5.12 1.00 -3.36
CA HIS A 62 6.19 0.79 -2.41
C HIS A 62 7.29 -0.08 -3.01
N CYS A 63 8.55 0.19 -2.62
CA CYS A 63 9.66 -0.64 -3.08
C CYS A 63 9.69 -2.00 -2.36
N LEU A 64 10.17 -3.00 -3.08
CA LEU A 64 10.39 -4.34 -2.55
C LEU A 64 11.76 -4.42 -1.86
N SER A 65 11.90 -5.39 -0.97
CA SER A 65 13.18 -5.69 -0.35
C SER A 65 14.17 -6.23 -1.40
N ILE A 66 15.43 -5.84 -1.27
CA ILE A 66 16.50 -6.32 -2.17
C ILE A 66 17.78 -6.48 -1.35
N GLY A 67 18.38 -7.68 -1.41
CA GLY A 67 19.54 -8.00 -0.59
C GLY A 67 19.21 -7.85 0.89
N GLU A 68 20.06 -7.11 1.61
CA GLU A 68 19.86 -6.84 3.03
C GLU A 68 18.93 -5.62 3.29
N ARG A 69 18.57 -4.90 2.24
CA ARG A 69 17.72 -3.73 2.36
C ARG A 69 16.26 -4.15 2.45
N THR A 70 15.60 -3.73 3.53
CA THR A 70 14.16 -3.96 3.70
C THR A 70 13.38 -2.92 2.92
N GLY A 71 12.48 -3.37 2.03
CA GLY A 71 11.66 -2.48 1.21
C GLY A 71 10.49 -1.88 1.98
N CYS A 72 9.98 -0.76 1.48
CA CYS A 72 8.85 -0.08 2.10
C CYS A 72 7.56 -0.92 2.09
N HIS A 73 7.43 -1.82 1.11
CA HIS A 73 6.31 -2.77 1.08
C HIS A 73 6.25 -3.59 2.38
N THR A 74 7.40 -4.12 2.81
CA THR A 74 7.51 -4.88 4.06
C THR A 74 7.40 -3.97 5.28
N LEU A 75 8.00 -2.79 5.24
CA LEU A 75 7.95 -1.85 6.37
C LEU A 75 6.52 -1.37 6.65
N TRP A 76 5.72 -1.17 5.60
CA TRP A 76 4.32 -0.78 5.79
C TRP A 76 3.52 -1.85 6.53
N GLU A 77 3.82 -3.12 6.29
CA GLU A 77 3.14 -4.23 6.95
C GLU A 77 3.59 -4.44 8.40
N SER A 78 4.71 -3.82 8.80
CA SER A 78 5.26 -3.93 10.15
C SER A 78 4.75 -2.83 11.06
N ALA A 79 4.04 -3.20 12.14
CA ALA A 79 3.46 -2.23 13.08
C ALA A 79 4.52 -1.29 13.67
N LYS A 80 5.72 -1.79 13.94
CA LYS A 80 6.79 -0.99 14.55
C LYS A 80 7.54 -0.10 13.56
N ASP A 81 7.45 -0.37 12.25
CA ASP A 81 8.28 0.29 11.25
C ASP A 81 7.51 1.22 10.30
N ARG A 82 6.18 1.04 10.18
CA ARG A 82 5.39 1.78 9.19
C ARG A 82 5.43 3.29 9.36
N HIS A 83 5.65 3.77 10.58
CA HIS A 83 5.74 5.21 10.86
C HIS A 83 6.99 5.87 10.25
N LYS A 84 7.96 5.07 9.81
CA LYS A 84 9.19 5.57 9.18
C LYS A 84 9.01 5.96 7.73
N LEU A 85 7.88 5.57 7.09
CA LEU A 85 7.63 5.84 5.69
C LEU A 85 7.13 7.27 5.46
N LEU A 86 7.55 7.88 4.34
CA LEU A 86 7.14 9.25 3.99
C LEU A 86 5.63 9.39 3.83
N ASP A 87 4.96 8.34 3.34
CA ASP A 87 3.51 8.34 3.13
C ASP A 87 2.71 7.89 4.35
N TYR A 88 3.36 7.73 5.51
CA TYR A 88 2.67 7.25 6.72
C TYR A 88 1.44 8.09 7.07
N PHE A 89 1.59 9.41 7.17
CA PHE A 89 0.48 10.27 7.58
C PHE A 89 -0.62 10.38 6.53
N SER A 90 -0.28 10.37 5.25
CA SER A 90 -1.31 10.37 4.20
C SER A 90 -2.09 9.05 4.19
N ASN A 91 -1.41 7.94 4.44
CA ASN A 91 -2.07 6.63 4.55
C ASN A 91 -2.98 6.58 5.79
N LEU A 92 -2.54 7.14 6.92
CA LEU A 92 -3.37 7.24 8.13
C LEU A 92 -4.63 8.08 7.88
N ALA A 93 -4.51 9.17 7.13
CA ALA A 93 -5.65 10.02 6.82
C ALA A 93 -6.71 9.26 6.02
N TYR A 94 -6.27 8.47 5.05
CA TYR A 94 -7.18 7.61 4.30
C TYR A 94 -7.87 6.58 5.22
N ILE A 95 -7.08 5.89 6.06
CA ILE A 95 -7.63 4.88 6.99
C ILE A 95 -8.66 5.52 7.91
N LYS A 96 -8.36 6.69 8.47
CA LYS A 96 -9.26 7.39 9.37
C LYS A 96 -10.59 7.73 8.70
N GLU A 97 -10.55 8.09 7.41
CA GLU A 97 -11.75 8.42 6.64
C GLU A 97 -12.64 7.21 6.42
N VAL A 98 -12.06 6.05 6.06
CA VAL A 98 -12.83 4.89 5.60
C VAL A 98 -13.00 3.79 6.66
N ASP A 99 -12.18 3.78 7.71
CA ASP A 99 -12.20 2.72 8.72
C ASP A 99 -11.63 3.25 10.04
N GLN A 100 -12.43 3.94 10.83
CA GLN A 100 -11.98 4.54 12.09
C GLN A 100 -11.52 3.50 13.11
N GLU A 101 -12.14 2.34 13.15
CA GLU A 101 -11.72 1.27 14.05
C GLU A 101 -10.31 0.81 13.74
N TYR A 102 -10.01 0.60 12.46
CA TYR A 102 -8.66 0.21 12.04
C TYR A 102 -7.64 1.33 12.30
N TYR A 103 -8.05 2.58 12.13
CA TYR A 103 -7.21 3.73 12.46
C TYR A 103 -6.75 3.69 13.93
N TYR A 104 -7.68 3.42 14.86
CA TYR A 104 -7.33 3.31 16.28
C TYR A 104 -6.41 2.13 16.54
N ILE A 105 -6.68 0.98 15.93
CA ILE A 105 -5.82 -0.20 16.07
C ILE A 105 -4.38 0.11 15.64
N ILE A 106 -4.21 0.72 14.48
CA ILE A 106 -2.88 1.03 13.92
C ILE A 106 -2.16 2.07 14.77
N THR A 107 -2.83 3.13 15.19
CA THR A 107 -2.18 4.21 15.93
C THR A 107 -1.84 3.80 17.37
N GLU A 108 -2.62 2.93 17.99
CA GLU A 108 -2.31 2.41 19.32
C GLU A 108 -1.12 1.46 19.28
N LEU A 109 -0.97 0.66 18.23
CA LEU A 109 0.16 -0.27 18.10
C LEU A 109 1.51 0.44 17.94
N ASN A 110 1.51 1.72 17.60
CA ASN A 110 2.72 2.50 17.40
C ASN A 110 3.11 3.35 18.61
N VAL A 111 2.40 3.18 19.70
CA VAL A 111 2.69 3.89 20.96
C VAL A 111 3.73 3.16 21.80
#